data_1a62cd89a5260a576d30f2f2936abbd6
#
_entry.id   1a62cd89a5260a576d30f2f2936abbd6
#
_cell.length_a   1.000
_cell.length_b   1.000
_cell.length_c   1.000
_cell.angle_alpha   90.00
_cell.angle_beta   90.00
_cell.angle_gamma   90.00
#
_symmetry.space_group_name_H-M   'P 1'
#
loop_
_entity.id
_entity.type
_entity.pdbx_description
1 polymer ?
#
loop_
_entity_poly.entity_id
_entity_poly.type
_entity_poly.pdbx_seq_one_letter_code
_entity_poly.pdbx_strand_id
1 'polypeptide(L)'
;MGNIRDLFKKIRDTKGIFHAKMGTMKDRNDTDLKEAEDIKKRWQEYTKELYEKDLHDPDNHNGVLTHLEPDILECKVKWALGSITISKASGGDGIPVELFQILKDDAVKVLHTVCQHIWKTQQWPQDWKRSIFIPIPKKGNAKECSDYRTIPLISHASKVMLKILQDRLQQYMNQELPDVQGRLRKDRGTRDKIANIRLDHRKSKRIPEEHLFLLHWLR
;
A
#
# COMPACT_ATOMS: atom_id res chain seq x y z
N MET A 1 -8.61 -15.10 40.59
CA MET A 1 -9.29 -15.76 39.45
C MET A 1 -10.10 -14.74 38.71
N GLY A 2 -9.62 -14.28 37.57
CA GLY A 2 -10.31 -13.32 36.73
C GLY A 2 -11.62 -13.88 36.20
N ASN A 3 -12.68 -13.11 36.35
CA ASN A 3 -14.04 -13.55 36.03
C ASN A 3 -14.14 -13.80 34.52
N ILE A 4 -14.46 -15.01 34.09
CA ILE A 4 -14.66 -15.43 32.71
C ILE A 4 -15.64 -14.47 31.98
N ARG A 5 -16.60 -13.90 32.71
CA ARG A 5 -17.52 -12.85 32.17
C ARG A 5 -16.79 -11.59 31.72
N ASP A 6 -15.77 -11.15 32.45
CA ASP A 6 -14.99 -9.96 32.09
C ASP A 6 -14.11 -10.21 30.86
N LEU A 7 -13.63 -11.44 30.69
CA LEU A 7 -12.91 -11.84 29.48
C LEU A 7 -13.84 -11.81 28.25
N PHE A 8 -15.04 -12.40 28.37
CA PHE A 8 -16.04 -12.37 27.29
C PHE A 8 -16.55 -10.96 27.00
N LYS A 9 -16.65 -10.11 28.03
CA LYS A 9 -17.00 -8.70 27.84
C LYS A 9 -15.91 -7.96 27.08
N LYS A 10 -14.64 -8.11 27.47
CA LYS A 10 -13.49 -7.55 26.74
C LYS A 10 -13.38 -8.08 25.31
N ILE A 11 -13.61 -9.37 25.08
CA ILE A 11 -13.65 -9.96 23.74
C ILE A 11 -14.79 -9.37 22.91
N ARG A 12 -15.96 -9.14 23.51
CA ARG A 12 -17.12 -8.51 22.84
C ARG A 12 -16.85 -7.04 22.53
N ASP A 13 -16.24 -6.32 23.46
CA ASP A 13 -15.87 -4.91 23.29
C ASP A 13 -14.74 -4.75 22.28
N THR A 14 -13.82 -5.70 22.22
CA THR A 14 -12.73 -5.74 21.20
C THR A 14 -13.24 -6.21 19.83
N LYS A 15 -14.22 -7.09 19.79
CA LYS A 15 -15.03 -7.45 18.61
C LYS A 15 -16.15 -6.46 18.37
N GLY A 16 -16.07 -5.25 18.97
CA GLY A 16 -17.04 -4.20 18.71
C GLY A 16 -17.46 -4.32 17.26
N ILE A 17 -18.71 -4.73 17.04
CA ILE A 17 -19.26 -4.86 15.71
C ILE A 17 -19.17 -3.46 15.16
N PHE A 18 -18.13 -3.22 14.35
CA PHE A 18 -18.03 -2.02 13.55
C PHE A 18 -19.19 -2.09 12.57
N HIS A 19 -20.36 -1.67 13.04
CA HIS A 19 -21.43 -1.31 12.14
C HIS A 19 -20.92 -0.05 11.44
N ALA A 20 -20.27 -0.25 10.31
CA ALA A 20 -20.12 0.82 9.37
C ALA A 20 -21.54 1.37 9.18
N LYS A 21 -21.84 2.54 9.74
CA LYS A 21 -22.99 3.30 9.31
C LYS A 21 -22.68 3.60 7.85
N MET A 22 -23.15 2.75 6.96
CA MET A 22 -23.13 3.03 5.54
C MET A 22 -24.08 4.21 5.37
N GLY A 23 -23.49 5.40 5.38
CA GLY A 23 -24.20 6.58 4.94
C GLY A 23 -24.64 6.37 3.50
N THR A 24 -25.69 7.01 3.09
CA THR A 24 -26.09 7.08 1.68
C THR A 24 -24.89 7.56 0.85
N MET A 25 -24.50 6.78 -0.15
CA MET A 25 -23.45 7.13 -1.09
C MET A 25 -24.10 7.72 -2.35
N LYS A 26 -23.47 8.71 -2.93
CA LYS A 26 -23.93 9.31 -4.18
C LYS A 26 -23.32 8.62 -5.40
N ASP A 27 -24.13 8.47 -6.45
CA ASP A 27 -23.66 8.06 -7.75
C ASP A 27 -23.05 9.25 -8.52
N ARG A 28 -22.74 9.05 -9.82
CA ARG A 28 -22.21 10.12 -10.70
C ARG A 28 -23.22 11.23 -11.00
N ASN A 29 -24.52 10.94 -10.86
CA ASN A 29 -25.62 11.84 -11.14
C ASN A 29 -26.16 12.52 -9.87
N ASP A 30 -25.38 12.45 -8.77
CA ASP A 30 -25.74 13.03 -7.46
C ASP A 30 -26.94 12.35 -6.79
N THR A 31 -27.32 11.14 -7.24
CA THR A 31 -28.43 10.35 -6.71
C THR A 31 -27.96 9.51 -5.53
N ASP A 32 -28.74 9.50 -4.44
CA ASP A 32 -28.41 8.73 -3.25
C ASP A 32 -28.61 7.22 -3.48
N LEU A 33 -27.52 6.47 -3.40
CA LEU A 33 -27.52 5.01 -3.42
C LEU A 33 -27.80 4.44 -2.04
N LYS A 34 -28.78 3.55 -1.93
CA LYS A 34 -29.19 2.92 -0.65
C LYS A 34 -28.90 1.42 -0.65
N GLU A 35 -28.94 0.79 -1.82
CA GLU A 35 -28.73 -0.64 -1.96
C GLU A 35 -27.24 -0.99 -1.90
N ALA A 36 -26.89 -2.04 -1.16
CA ALA A 36 -25.52 -2.48 -0.96
C ALA A 36 -24.82 -2.86 -2.27
N GLU A 37 -25.56 -3.48 -3.20
CA GLU A 37 -25.03 -3.89 -4.52
C GLU A 37 -24.72 -2.68 -5.40
N ASP A 38 -25.56 -1.65 -5.39
CA ASP A 38 -25.32 -0.41 -6.14
C ASP A 38 -24.12 0.34 -5.60
N ILE A 39 -23.99 0.42 -4.28
CA ILE A 39 -22.81 1.00 -3.62
C ILE A 39 -21.56 0.22 -3.99
N LYS A 40 -21.59 -1.11 -3.98
CA LYS A 40 -20.46 -1.95 -4.36
C LYS A 40 -20.09 -1.75 -5.84
N LYS A 41 -21.08 -1.69 -6.72
CA LYS A 41 -20.87 -1.41 -8.16
C LYS A 41 -20.22 -0.03 -8.35
N ARG A 42 -20.69 0.98 -7.64
CA ARG A 42 -20.11 2.33 -7.69
C ARG A 42 -18.64 2.35 -7.24
N TRP A 43 -18.30 1.57 -6.19
CA TRP A 43 -16.91 1.40 -5.77
C TRP A 43 -16.05 0.69 -6.81
N GLN A 44 -16.58 -0.32 -7.47
CA GLN A 44 -15.87 -1.02 -8.55
C GLN A 44 -15.57 -0.08 -9.71
N GLU A 45 -16.55 0.72 -10.14
CA GLU A 45 -16.37 1.71 -11.19
C GLU A 45 -15.33 2.76 -10.81
N TYR A 46 -15.42 3.32 -9.60
CA TYR A 46 -14.48 4.33 -9.11
C TYR A 46 -13.06 3.81 -9.01
N THR A 47 -12.87 2.64 -8.44
CA THR A 47 -11.54 2.04 -8.31
C THR A 47 -10.95 1.69 -9.67
N LYS A 48 -11.76 1.18 -10.59
CA LYS A 48 -11.35 0.91 -11.96
C LYS A 48 -10.83 2.19 -12.63
N GLU A 49 -11.60 3.26 -12.63
CA GLU A 49 -11.20 4.53 -13.21
C GLU A 49 -9.95 5.14 -12.57
N LEU A 50 -9.84 5.03 -11.24
CA LEU A 50 -8.70 5.56 -10.51
C LEU A 50 -7.39 4.90 -10.93
N TYR A 51 -7.40 3.59 -11.16
CA TYR A 51 -6.21 2.80 -11.49
C TYR A 51 -5.99 2.62 -12.99
N GLU A 52 -7.02 2.69 -13.84
CA GLU A 52 -6.85 2.64 -15.29
C GLU A 52 -6.13 3.89 -15.85
N LYS A 53 -6.30 5.04 -15.22
CA LYS A 53 -5.60 6.27 -15.64
C LYS A 53 -4.07 6.17 -15.50
N ASP A 54 -3.59 5.35 -14.59
CA ASP A 54 -2.16 5.16 -14.34
C ASP A 54 -1.55 4.03 -15.20
N LEU A 55 -2.39 3.30 -15.95
CA LEU A 55 -1.96 2.24 -16.86
C LEU A 55 -1.63 2.79 -18.28
N HIS A 56 -1.24 4.04 -18.41
CA HIS A 56 -0.56 4.47 -19.62
C HIS A 56 0.74 3.69 -19.73
N ASP A 57 0.59 2.70 -20.55
CA ASP A 57 1.50 1.75 -21.13
C ASP A 57 2.99 2.05 -20.86
N PRO A 58 3.64 1.34 -19.91
CA PRO A 58 5.09 1.32 -19.83
C PRO A 58 5.68 0.37 -20.88
N ASP A 59 4.87 -0.10 -21.83
CA ASP A 59 5.16 -1.24 -22.68
C ASP A 59 6.12 -0.96 -23.84
N ASN A 60 6.98 -0.03 -23.71
CA ASN A 60 8.08 0.04 -24.65
C ASN A 60 9.46 -0.06 -23.98
N HIS A 61 9.51 -0.61 -22.80
CA HIS A 61 10.77 -1.08 -22.25
C HIS A 61 10.98 -2.53 -22.75
N ASN A 62 11.44 -2.67 -23.98
CA ASN A 62 12.30 -3.76 -24.39
C ASN A 62 13.60 -3.70 -23.54
N GLY A 63 13.44 -3.48 -22.25
CA GLY A 63 14.49 -3.64 -21.28
C GLY A 63 14.83 -5.11 -21.28
N VAL A 64 15.91 -5.44 -21.91
CA VAL A 64 16.63 -6.68 -21.68
C VAL A 64 16.76 -6.74 -20.16
N LEU A 65 15.89 -7.51 -19.52
CA LEU A 65 16.06 -7.89 -18.13
C LEU A 65 17.35 -8.69 -18.11
N THR A 66 18.41 -7.97 -17.86
CA THR A 66 19.73 -8.56 -17.75
C THR A 66 19.64 -9.57 -16.62
N HIS A 67 20.07 -10.79 -16.89
CA HIS A 67 20.23 -11.91 -15.94
C HIS A 67 21.20 -11.58 -14.78
N LEU A 68 21.40 -10.32 -14.48
CA LEU A 68 22.37 -9.79 -13.52
C LEU A 68 21.82 -9.67 -12.10
N GLU A 69 20.50 -9.74 -11.93
CA GLU A 69 19.93 -9.69 -10.59
C GLU A 69 20.00 -11.06 -9.92
N PRO A 70 20.63 -11.15 -8.73
CA PRO A 70 20.81 -12.41 -8.03
C PRO A 70 19.47 -13.05 -7.64
N ASP A 71 19.47 -14.38 -7.55
CA ASP A 71 18.34 -15.16 -7.07
C ASP A 71 17.86 -14.68 -5.68
N ILE A 72 16.60 -14.92 -5.37
CA ILE A 72 16.06 -14.63 -4.05
C ILE A 72 16.61 -15.65 -3.05
N LEU A 73 17.30 -15.17 -2.03
CA LEU A 73 17.88 -15.99 -0.98
C LEU A 73 16.86 -16.25 0.14
N GLU A 74 16.94 -17.43 0.75
CA GLU A 74 16.07 -17.80 1.90
C GLU A 74 16.21 -16.83 3.09
N CYS A 75 17.43 -16.34 3.36
CA CYS A 75 17.69 -15.37 4.40
C CYS A 75 16.95 -14.03 4.16
N LYS A 76 16.79 -13.62 2.89
CA LYS A 76 16.00 -12.42 2.53
C LYS A 76 14.51 -12.63 2.76
N VAL A 77 13.99 -13.83 2.48
CA VAL A 77 12.60 -14.20 2.79
C VAL A 77 12.37 -14.19 4.29
N LYS A 78 13.27 -14.78 5.07
CA LYS A 78 13.22 -14.79 6.54
C LYS A 78 13.25 -13.36 7.11
N TRP A 79 14.14 -12.51 6.61
CA TRP A 79 14.21 -11.09 6.97
C TRP A 79 12.92 -10.35 6.62
N ALA A 80 12.40 -10.51 5.40
CA ALA A 80 11.20 -9.85 4.95
C ALA A 80 9.97 -10.26 5.79
N LEU A 81 9.84 -11.56 6.06
CA LEU A 81 8.77 -12.09 6.91
C LEU A 81 8.84 -11.52 8.32
N GLY A 82 10.04 -11.46 8.92
CA GLY A 82 10.26 -10.87 10.25
C GLY A 82 9.98 -9.38 10.31
N SER A 83 9.99 -8.67 9.18
CA SER A 83 9.69 -7.24 9.10
C SER A 83 8.19 -6.92 9.05
N ILE A 84 7.34 -7.93 8.82
CA ILE A 84 5.89 -7.74 8.76
C ILE A 84 5.33 -7.66 10.18
N THR A 85 4.64 -6.57 10.48
CA THR A 85 4.01 -6.35 11.79
C THR A 85 2.83 -7.30 12.00
N ILE A 86 2.74 -7.85 13.20
CA ILE A 86 1.62 -8.67 13.68
C ILE A 86 0.35 -7.84 13.88
N SER A 87 -0.75 -8.52 14.12
CA SER A 87 -2.07 -7.90 14.40
C SER A 87 -2.55 -6.98 13.27
N LYS A 88 -2.21 -7.32 12.03
CA LYS A 88 -2.71 -6.66 10.82
C LYS A 88 -3.76 -7.52 10.13
N ALA A 89 -4.75 -6.86 9.53
CA ALA A 89 -5.76 -7.54 8.77
C ALA A 89 -5.13 -8.35 7.62
N SER A 90 -5.62 -9.58 7.43
CA SER A 90 -5.25 -10.46 6.32
C SER A 90 -5.75 -9.91 4.98
N GLY A 91 -5.12 -10.35 3.90
CA GLY A 91 -5.60 -10.09 2.55
C GLY A 91 -6.79 -10.94 2.17
N GLY A 92 -7.06 -11.05 0.86
CA GLY A 92 -8.16 -11.84 0.31
C GLY A 92 -8.05 -13.35 0.56
N ASP A 93 -6.86 -13.83 0.88
CA ASP A 93 -6.56 -15.22 1.25
C ASP A 93 -6.97 -15.58 2.69
N GLY A 94 -7.30 -14.58 3.51
CA GLY A 94 -7.68 -14.78 4.91
C GLY A 94 -6.55 -15.28 5.82
N ILE A 95 -5.29 -15.36 5.32
CA ILE A 95 -4.16 -15.91 6.08
C ILE A 95 -3.55 -14.81 6.96
N PRO A 96 -3.64 -14.93 8.29
CA PRO A 96 -3.02 -13.97 9.20
C PRO A 96 -1.50 -14.16 9.25
N VAL A 97 -0.76 -13.08 9.51
CA VAL A 97 0.70 -13.12 9.59
C VAL A 97 1.20 -14.02 10.73
N GLU A 98 0.43 -14.14 11.78
CA GLU A 98 0.72 -14.99 12.95
C GLU A 98 0.89 -16.46 12.57
N LEU A 99 0.19 -16.93 11.54
CA LEU A 99 0.33 -18.29 11.03
C LEU A 99 1.75 -18.56 10.51
N PHE A 100 2.32 -17.58 9.77
CA PHE A 100 3.71 -17.71 9.30
C PHE A 100 4.72 -17.73 10.44
N GLN A 101 4.42 -17.03 11.55
CA GLN A 101 5.28 -17.03 12.73
C GLN A 101 5.22 -18.38 13.49
N ILE A 102 4.06 -19.04 13.49
CA ILE A 102 3.91 -20.37 14.10
C ILE A 102 4.68 -21.40 13.27
N LEU A 103 4.58 -21.35 11.95
CA LEU A 103 5.23 -22.29 11.04
C LEU A 103 6.74 -22.06 10.90
N LYS A 104 7.25 -20.90 11.31
CA LYS A 104 8.68 -20.54 11.33
C LYS A 104 9.44 -20.91 10.03
N ASP A 105 10.40 -21.82 10.15
CA ASP A 105 11.30 -22.18 9.05
C ASP A 105 10.57 -22.91 7.89
N ASP A 106 9.49 -23.63 8.18
CA ASP A 106 8.68 -24.28 7.14
C ASP A 106 7.94 -23.23 6.27
N ALA A 107 7.39 -22.18 6.92
CA ALA A 107 6.81 -21.07 6.18
C ALA A 107 7.85 -20.37 5.30
N VAL A 108 9.07 -20.18 5.81
CA VAL A 108 10.18 -19.57 5.06
C VAL A 108 10.52 -20.39 3.82
N LYS A 109 10.64 -21.71 3.92
CA LYS A 109 10.94 -22.61 2.79
C LYS A 109 9.87 -22.54 1.71
N VAL A 110 8.59 -22.61 2.11
CA VAL A 110 7.47 -22.53 1.17
C VAL A 110 7.46 -21.17 0.47
N LEU A 111 7.54 -20.08 1.23
CA LEU A 111 7.58 -18.73 0.67
C LEU A 111 8.79 -18.50 -0.23
N HIS A 112 9.96 -19.05 0.13
CA HIS A 112 11.16 -18.98 -0.69
C HIS A 112 10.96 -19.65 -2.04
N THR A 113 10.40 -20.86 -2.06
CA THR A 113 10.08 -21.57 -3.31
C THR A 113 9.13 -20.76 -4.20
N VAL A 114 8.07 -20.20 -3.61
CA VAL A 114 7.11 -19.35 -4.35
C VAL A 114 7.78 -18.08 -4.88
N CYS A 115 8.55 -17.39 -4.03
CA CYS A 115 9.26 -16.18 -4.43
C CYS A 115 10.28 -16.43 -5.54
N GLN A 116 11.03 -17.54 -5.47
CA GLN A 116 11.95 -17.94 -6.54
C GLN A 116 11.21 -18.26 -7.84
N HIS A 117 10.07 -18.95 -7.76
CA HIS A 117 9.27 -19.24 -8.94
C HIS A 117 8.78 -17.94 -9.60
N ILE A 118 8.24 -17.01 -8.82
CA ILE A 118 7.83 -15.69 -9.34
C ILE A 118 9.00 -14.95 -9.96
N TRP A 119 10.17 -14.98 -9.32
CA TRP A 119 11.37 -14.30 -9.80
C TRP A 119 11.83 -14.84 -11.16
N LYS A 120 11.84 -16.17 -11.33
CA LYS A 120 12.27 -16.83 -12.56
C LYS A 120 11.26 -16.74 -13.71
N THR A 121 9.97 -16.86 -13.38
CA THR A 121 8.90 -16.93 -14.39
C THR A 121 8.22 -15.59 -14.63
N GLN A 122 8.42 -14.61 -13.72
CA GLN A 122 7.71 -13.31 -13.69
C GLN A 122 6.19 -13.44 -13.60
N GLN A 123 5.71 -14.64 -13.24
CA GLN A 123 4.28 -14.92 -13.11
C GLN A 123 3.88 -14.88 -11.65
N TRP A 124 3.00 -13.94 -11.32
CA TRP A 124 2.42 -13.82 -9.99
C TRP A 124 1.22 -14.71 -9.83
N PRO A 125 1.04 -15.37 -8.66
CA PRO A 125 -0.19 -16.09 -8.33
C PRO A 125 -1.42 -15.17 -8.46
N GLN A 126 -2.53 -15.70 -8.97
CA GLN A 126 -3.74 -14.89 -9.20
C GLN A 126 -4.27 -14.27 -7.92
N ASP A 127 -4.20 -14.99 -6.79
CA ASP A 127 -4.65 -14.49 -5.49
C ASP A 127 -3.78 -13.34 -4.98
N TRP A 128 -2.49 -13.29 -5.38
CA TRP A 128 -1.60 -12.18 -5.01
C TRP A 128 -1.85 -10.90 -5.84
N LYS A 129 -2.50 -11.04 -6.99
CA LYS A 129 -2.91 -9.91 -7.85
C LYS A 129 -4.20 -9.25 -7.36
N ARG A 130 -4.90 -9.87 -6.41
CA ARG A 130 -6.17 -9.37 -5.89
C ARG A 130 -5.95 -8.61 -4.58
N SER A 131 -6.63 -7.48 -4.45
CA SER A 131 -6.65 -6.68 -3.24
C SER A 131 -8.07 -6.45 -2.77
N ILE A 132 -8.28 -6.46 -1.47
CA ILE A 132 -9.55 -6.02 -0.87
C ILE A 132 -9.38 -4.55 -0.52
N PHE A 133 -10.23 -3.68 -1.07
CA PHE A 133 -10.21 -2.27 -0.75
C PHE A 133 -11.17 -1.96 0.40
N ILE A 134 -10.64 -1.33 1.46
CA ILE A 134 -11.44 -0.85 2.58
C ILE A 134 -11.53 0.67 2.47
N PRO A 135 -12.73 1.23 2.24
CA PRO A 135 -12.94 2.67 2.22
C PRO A 135 -12.99 3.24 3.63
N ILE A 136 -12.16 4.24 3.92
CA ILE A 136 -12.15 4.97 5.19
C ILE A 136 -12.54 6.41 4.91
N PRO A 137 -13.60 6.96 5.54
CA PRO A 137 -14.00 8.33 5.31
C PRO A 137 -12.92 9.32 5.78
N LYS A 138 -12.64 10.33 4.97
CA LYS A 138 -11.72 11.44 5.31
C LYS A 138 -12.35 12.38 6.36
N LYS A 139 -13.68 12.55 6.30
CA LYS A 139 -14.47 13.40 7.19
C LYS A 139 -15.79 12.71 7.54
N GLY A 140 -16.44 13.16 8.61
CA GLY A 140 -17.64 12.51 9.15
C GLY A 140 -18.88 12.50 8.27
N ASN A 141 -18.92 13.26 7.17
CA ASN A 141 -20.07 13.37 6.26
C ASN A 141 -19.67 13.02 4.82
N ALA A 142 -18.94 11.91 4.66
CA ALA A 142 -18.49 11.43 3.37
C ALA A 142 -19.66 10.81 2.58
N LYS A 143 -19.98 11.35 1.40
CA LYS A 143 -21.05 10.89 0.51
C LYS A 143 -20.55 10.40 -0.85
N GLU A 144 -19.41 10.88 -1.28
CA GLU A 144 -18.79 10.49 -2.56
C GLU A 144 -17.61 9.55 -2.35
N CYS A 145 -17.29 8.72 -3.36
CA CYS A 145 -16.11 7.87 -3.32
C CYS A 145 -14.81 8.67 -3.09
N SER A 146 -14.74 9.88 -3.65
CA SER A 146 -13.62 10.83 -3.49
C SER A 146 -13.39 11.28 -2.05
N ASP A 147 -14.43 11.23 -1.20
CA ASP A 147 -14.36 11.59 0.22
C ASP A 147 -13.70 10.50 1.09
N TYR A 148 -13.40 9.36 0.49
CA TYR A 148 -12.79 8.24 1.21
C TYR A 148 -11.32 8.06 0.82
N ARG A 149 -10.56 7.47 1.72
CA ARG A 149 -9.25 6.88 1.47
C ARG A 149 -9.43 5.38 1.34
N THR A 150 -9.00 4.80 0.25
CA THR A 150 -9.01 3.35 0.10
C THR A 150 -7.73 2.75 0.64
N ILE A 151 -7.86 1.75 1.51
CA ILE A 151 -6.73 0.96 2.00
C ILE A 151 -6.78 -0.41 1.33
N PRO A 152 -5.80 -0.75 0.47
CA PRO A 152 -5.72 -2.08 -0.13
C PRO A 152 -5.17 -3.09 0.89
N LEU A 153 -5.89 -4.15 1.12
CA LEU A 153 -5.43 -5.32 1.85
C LEU A 153 -4.98 -6.38 0.85
N ILE A 154 -3.69 -6.63 0.85
CA ILE A 154 -3.04 -7.68 0.05
C ILE A 154 -2.58 -8.82 0.95
N SER A 155 -2.36 -10.02 0.39
CA SER A 155 -1.89 -11.17 1.15
C SER A 155 -0.57 -10.89 1.87
N HIS A 156 -0.37 -11.47 3.04
CA HIS A 156 0.89 -11.32 3.76
C HIS A 156 2.05 -12.00 3.02
N ALA A 157 1.78 -13.09 2.32
CA ALA A 157 2.75 -13.76 1.47
C ALA A 157 3.24 -12.85 0.33
N SER A 158 2.32 -12.13 -0.35
CA SER A 158 2.72 -11.17 -1.39
C SER A 158 3.53 -9.99 -0.81
N LYS A 159 3.23 -9.56 0.42
CA LYS A 159 4.01 -8.51 1.10
C LYS A 159 5.47 -8.89 1.31
N VAL A 160 5.75 -10.19 1.56
CA VAL A 160 7.13 -10.69 1.67
C VAL A 160 7.89 -10.44 0.37
N MET A 161 7.32 -10.83 -0.76
CA MET A 161 7.94 -10.60 -2.08
C MET A 161 8.13 -9.11 -2.36
N LEU A 162 7.08 -8.30 -2.15
CA LEU A 162 7.14 -6.86 -2.34
C LEU A 162 8.21 -6.20 -1.45
N LYS A 163 8.40 -6.71 -0.23
CA LYS A 163 9.44 -6.21 0.68
C LYS A 163 10.85 -6.49 0.18
N ILE A 164 11.08 -7.66 -0.41
CA ILE A 164 12.35 -8.02 -1.05
C ILE A 164 12.61 -7.12 -2.24
N LEU A 165 11.61 -6.92 -3.10
CA LEU A 165 11.71 -6.02 -4.25
C LEU A 165 11.96 -4.57 -3.82
N GLN A 166 11.26 -4.11 -2.78
CA GLN A 166 11.50 -2.78 -2.20
C GLN A 166 12.95 -2.61 -1.72
N ASP A 167 13.50 -3.60 -1.04
CA ASP A 167 14.89 -3.56 -0.54
C ASP A 167 15.90 -3.46 -1.70
N ARG A 168 15.71 -4.23 -2.77
CA ARG A 168 16.51 -4.16 -3.98
C ARG A 168 16.40 -2.80 -4.66
N LEU A 169 15.17 -2.36 -4.91
CA LEU A 169 14.90 -1.10 -5.57
C LEU A 169 15.45 0.10 -4.77
N GLN A 170 15.41 0.03 -3.45
CA GLN A 170 15.92 1.10 -2.57
C GLN A 170 17.42 1.39 -2.80
N GLN A 171 18.20 0.39 -3.14
CA GLN A 171 19.62 0.56 -3.43
C GLN A 171 19.82 1.42 -4.69
N TYR A 172 19.09 1.14 -5.76
CA TYR A 172 19.12 1.93 -7.00
C TYR A 172 18.56 3.33 -6.77
N MET A 173 17.42 3.43 -6.10
CA MET A 173 16.79 4.73 -5.82
C MET A 173 17.70 5.67 -5.03
N ASN A 174 18.49 5.15 -4.08
CA ASN A 174 19.39 5.97 -3.29
C ASN A 174 20.55 6.55 -4.14
N GLN A 175 20.92 5.89 -5.24
CA GLN A 175 21.96 6.35 -6.16
C GLN A 175 21.43 7.38 -7.17
N GLU A 176 20.21 7.12 -7.70
CA GLU A 176 19.64 7.94 -8.78
C GLU A 176 18.88 9.17 -8.29
N LEU A 177 18.34 9.15 -7.07
CA LEU A 177 17.52 10.26 -6.58
C LEU A 177 18.41 11.43 -6.13
N PRO A 178 18.16 12.65 -6.65
CA PRO A 178 18.88 13.85 -6.21
C PRO A 178 18.62 14.15 -4.73
N ASP A 179 19.58 14.80 -4.08
CA ASP A 179 19.53 15.10 -2.63
C ASP A 179 18.33 15.94 -2.19
N VAL A 180 17.75 16.69 -3.12
CA VAL A 180 16.58 17.54 -2.87
C VAL A 180 15.31 16.73 -2.68
N GLN A 181 15.24 15.50 -3.21
CA GLN A 181 14.04 14.66 -3.16
C GLN A 181 13.94 13.91 -1.83
N GLY A 182 13.44 14.59 -0.79
CA GLY A 182 13.35 14.04 0.56
C GLY A 182 12.26 13.00 0.80
N ARG A 183 11.31 12.77 -0.15
CA ARG A 183 10.13 11.94 0.11
C ARG A 183 10.39 10.44 0.12
N LEU A 184 11.37 9.97 -0.61
CA LEU A 184 11.65 8.54 -0.81
C LEU A 184 12.95 8.08 -0.16
N ARG A 185 13.71 8.99 0.47
CA ARG A 185 14.95 8.65 1.16
C ARG A 185 14.70 8.23 2.60
N LYS A 186 15.38 7.18 3.00
CA LYS A 186 15.46 6.76 4.40
C LYS A 186 16.08 7.91 5.23
N ASP A 187 15.59 8.10 6.45
CA ASP A 187 16.06 9.11 7.41
C ASP A 187 15.79 10.59 7.02
N ARG A 188 15.01 10.85 5.97
CA ARG A 188 14.56 12.19 5.59
C ARG A 188 13.10 12.41 6.02
N GLY A 189 12.91 13.28 7.01
CA GLY A 189 11.58 13.59 7.57
C GLY A 189 10.91 14.82 6.95
N THR A 190 9.74 15.14 7.47
CA THR A 190 8.98 16.35 7.08
C THR A 190 9.77 17.65 7.34
N ARG A 191 10.63 17.66 8.37
CA ARG A 191 11.49 18.83 8.69
C ARG A 191 12.46 19.12 7.57
N ASP A 192 13.09 18.09 6.98
CA ASP A 192 14.04 18.26 5.88
C ASP A 192 13.34 18.79 4.63
N LYS A 193 12.11 18.35 4.37
CA LYS A 193 11.29 18.87 3.27
C LYS A 193 10.96 20.35 3.45
N ILE A 194 10.57 20.75 4.67
CA ILE A 194 10.29 22.15 5.00
C ILE A 194 11.57 22.99 4.85
N ALA A 195 12.71 22.46 5.29
CA ALA A 195 14.00 23.14 5.15
C ALA A 195 14.37 23.33 3.67
N ASN A 196 14.23 22.31 2.84
CA ASN A 196 14.47 22.39 1.40
C ASN A 196 13.56 23.41 0.71
N ILE A 197 12.25 23.39 1.00
CA ILE A 197 11.29 24.38 0.47
C ILE A 197 11.68 25.81 0.89
N ARG A 198 12.12 25.99 2.14
CA ARG A 198 12.59 27.32 2.62
C ARG A 198 13.88 27.76 1.92
N LEU A 199 14.79 26.84 1.66
CA LEU A 199 16.02 27.13 0.92
C LEU A 199 15.73 27.50 -0.53
N ASP A 200 14.84 26.75 -1.18
CA ASP A 200 14.41 27.02 -2.56
C ASP A 200 13.66 28.37 -2.65
N HIS A 201 12.80 28.67 -1.69
CA HIS A 201 12.13 29.96 -1.62
C HIS A 201 13.12 31.13 -1.40
N ARG A 202 14.19 30.94 -0.63
CA ARG A 202 15.25 31.96 -0.48
C ARG A 202 16.06 32.12 -1.75
N LYS A 203 16.33 31.04 -2.49
CA LYS A 203 17.01 31.08 -3.78
C LYS A 203 16.13 31.71 -4.84
N SER A 204 14.84 31.38 -4.86
CA SER A 204 13.85 31.91 -5.82
C SER A 204 13.66 33.43 -5.70
N LYS A 205 13.80 34.02 -4.51
CA LYS A 205 13.82 35.49 -4.34
C LYS A 205 15.00 36.18 -5.06
N ARG A 206 15.97 35.43 -5.53
CA ARG A 206 17.14 35.91 -6.31
C ARG A 206 17.03 35.59 -7.80
N ILE A 207 15.95 34.94 -8.25
CA ILE A 207 15.73 34.49 -9.64
C ILE A 207 14.40 35.08 -10.14
N PRO A 208 14.30 35.58 -11.40
CA PRO A 208 13.08 36.17 -11.94
C PRO A 208 11.89 35.20 -11.95
N GLU A 209 10.68 35.77 -12.00
CA GLU A 209 9.37 35.16 -11.73
C GLU A 209 8.99 33.88 -12.52
N GLU A 210 9.75 33.47 -13.52
CA GLU A 210 9.39 32.35 -14.40
C GLU A 210 9.41 30.95 -13.72
N HIS A 211 9.98 30.83 -12.51
CA HIS A 211 10.10 29.57 -11.79
C HIS A 211 9.08 29.39 -10.66
N LEU A 212 8.13 30.29 -10.52
CA LEU A 212 7.09 30.25 -9.46
C LEU A 212 5.97 29.26 -9.73
N PHE A 213 5.92 28.64 -10.90
CA PHE A 213 4.85 27.69 -11.28
C PHE A 213 4.86 26.39 -10.49
N LEU A 214 5.98 25.96 -9.90
CA LEU A 214 6.08 24.71 -9.15
C LEU A 214 5.42 24.77 -7.77
N LEU A 215 5.22 25.94 -7.19
CA LEU A 215 4.59 26.10 -5.87
C LEU A 215 3.05 26.17 -5.94
N HIS A 216 2.48 26.44 -7.10
CA HIS A 216 1.03 26.49 -7.28
C HIS A 216 0.37 25.10 -7.33
N TRP A 217 1.15 24.06 -7.58
CA TRP A 217 0.69 22.67 -7.68
C TRP A 217 0.57 21.97 -6.31
N LEU A 218 0.98 22.60 -5.21
CA LEU A 218 0.96 22.07 -3.85
C LEU A 218 -0.22 22.58 -3.00
N ARG A 219 -1.14 23.32 -3.58
CA ARG A 219 -2.44 23.70 -2.98
C ARG A 219 -3.49 22.71 -3.41
#